data_4154fd051e44b98634e4215555c51a52
#
_entry.id   4154fd051e44b98634e4215555c51a52
#
_cell.length_a   1.000
_cell.length_b   1.000
_cell.length_c   1.000
_cell.angle_alpha   90.00
_cell.angle_beta   90.00
_cell.angle_gamma   90.00
#
_symmetry.space_group_name_H-M   'P 1'
#
loop_
_entity.id
_entity.type
_entity.pdbx_description
1 polymer ?
#
loop_
_entity_poly.entity_id
_entity_poly.type
_entity_poly.pdbx_seq_one_letter_code
_entity_poly.pdbx_strand_id
1 'polypeptide(L)'
;MLHFAAPRIKMERFNKKEIKDYEIHFKIQFLSIIEVLKNILPKMKKQKKGKVLFILSSVTFSTPPKFWTEYVSMKYALLGLLKSLVSEYGEYGIQFNGISPSMIDSKLLDDLDPIVKELSKEAHPLKGLITKREIVEFIDFLITNDSKFLTGNNFNLSGGESI
;
A
#
# COMPACT_ATOMS: atom_id res chain seq x y z
N MET A 1 -0.48 6.73 -12.19
CA MET A 1 0.64 6.85 -11.21
C MET A 1 0.62 5.66 -10.28
N LEU A 2 1.78 5.10 -9.95
CA LEU A 2 1.96 4.04 -8.95
C LEU A 2 2.86 4.54 -7.83
N HIS A 3 2.51 4.27 -6.56
CA HIS A 3 3.30 4.65 -5.41
C HIS A 3 3.70 3.43 -4.58
N PHE A 4 4.99 3.09 -4.64
CA PHE A 4 5.59 1.92 -3.96
C PHE A 4 6.57 2.30 -2.84
N ALA A 5 6.84 3.59 -2.65
CA ALA A 5 7.88 4.00 -1.73
C ALA A 5 7.55 3.59 -0.28
N ALA A 6 8.46 2.84 0.32
CA ALA A 6 8.42 2.49 1.73
C ALA A 6 9.85 2.24 2.24
N PRO A 7 10.21 2.71 3.43
CA PRO A 7 11.46 2.33 4.07
C PRO A 7 11.36 0.89 4.58
N ARG A 8 12.50 0.28 4.90
CA ARG A 8 12.56 -1.05 5.53
C ARG A 8 11.82 -1.04 6.87
N ILE A 9 11.23 -2.19 7.21
CA ILE A 9 10.49 -2.36 8.46
C ILE A 9 11.46 -2.79 9.55
N LYS A 10 11.52 -2.03 10.64
CA LYS A 10 12.29 -2.37 11.84
C LYS A 10 11.37 -2.99 12.88
N MET A 11 11.57 -4.27 13.17
CA MET A 11 10.83 -4.97 14.23
C MET A 11 11.31 -4.55 15.61
N GLU A 12 10.58 -3.65 16.26
CA GLU A 12 10.93 -3.18 17.60
C GLU A 12 9.67 -2.86 18.41
N ARG A 13 9.73 -3.10 19.74
CA ARG A 13 8.64 -2.78 20.68
C ARG A 13 8.35 -1.28 20.65
N PHE A 14 7.07 -0.92 20.72
CA PHE A 14 6.60 0.48 20.67
C PHE A 14 7.37 1.41 21.62
N ASN A 15 7.60 0.98 22.87
CA ASN A 15 8.30 1.80 23.86
C ASN A 15 9.82 1.96 23.63
N LYS A 16 10.38 1.28 22.64
CA LYS A 16 11.78 1.41 22.23
C LYS A 16 11.95 2.11 20.89
N LYS A 17 10.86 2.28 20.12
CA LYS A 17 10.91 2.99 18.86
C LYS A 17 11.15 4.48 19.09
N GLU A 18 12.00 5.07 18.28
CA GLU A 18 12.27 6.49 18.30
C GLU A 18 11.31 7.26 17.39
N ILE A 19 11.03 8.52 17.70
CA ILE A 19 10.19 9.39 16.87
C ILE A 19 10.71 9.47 15.44
N LYS A 20 12.03 9.46 15.26
CA LYS A 20 12.64 9.48 13.92
C LYS A 20 12.25 8.29 13.03
N ASP A 21 11.96 7.12 13.62
CA ASP A 21 11.49 5.96 12.85
C ASP A 21 10.15 6.28 12.18
N TYR A 22 9.24 6.93 12.91
CA TYR A 22 7.95 7.40 12.38
C TYR A 22 8.12 8.52 11.35
N GLU A 23 9.04 9.46 11.61
CA GLU A 23 9.31 10.57 10.68
C GLU A 23 9.83 10.09 9.33
N ILE A 24 10.72 9.08 9.32
CA ILE A 24 11.25 8.49 8.08
C ILE A 24 10.11 7.85 7.28
N HIS A 25 9.26 7.04 7.94
CA HIS A 25 8.11 6.42 7.31
C HIS A 25 7.13 7.47 6.78
N PHE A 26 6.85 8.53 7.56
CA PHE A 26 5.98 9.63 7.17
C PHE A 26 6.51 10.39 5.95
N LYS A 27 7.79 10.76 5.95
CA LYS A 27 8.43 11.46 4.83
C LYS A 27 8.40 10.62 3.55
N ILE A 28 8.82 9.35 3.64
CA ILE A 28 8.98 8.49 2.46
C ILE A 28 7.63 7.97 1.93
N GLN A 29 6.72 7.52 2.79
CA GLN A 29 5.48 6.92 2.33
C GLN A 29 4.36 7.95 2.10
N PHE A 30 4.26 8.99 2.95
CA PHE A 30 3.12 9.89 2.95
C PHE A 30 3.41 11.25 2.32
N LEU A 31 4.45 11.97 2.77
CA LEU A 31 4.74 13.29 2.20
C LEU A 31 5.18 13.20 0.74
N SER A 32 5.99 12.19 0.38
CA SER A 32 6.47 12.04 -1.00
C SER A 32 5.32 11.88 -2.00
N ILE A 33 4.27 11.12 -1.67
CA ILE A 33 3.13 10.97 -2.57
C ILE A 33 2.31 12.26 -2.65
N ILE A 34 2.16 13.00 -1.55
CA ILE A 34 1.47 14.29 -1.55
C ILE A 34 2.18 15.25 -2.50
N GLU A 35 3.51 15.37 -2.42
CA GLU A 35 4.29 16.23 -3.32
C GLU A 35 4.08 15.86 -4.79
N VAL A 36 4.14 14.57 -5.11
CA VAL A 36 3.89 14.12 -6.49
C VAL A 36 2.45 14.41 -6.92
N LEU A 37 1.46 14.10 -6.09
CA LEU A 37 0.04 14.33 -6.41
C LEU A 37 -0.26 15.80 -6.64
N LYS A 38 0.26 16.72 -5.83
CA LYS A 38 0.10 18.18 -6.02
C LYS A 38 0.55 18.62 -7.40
N ASN A 39 1.57 17.99 -7.97
CA ASN A 39 2.11 18.31 -9.28
C ASN A 39 1.33 17.66 -10.45
N ILE A 40 0.80 16.44 -10.26
CA ILE A 40 0.17 15.71 -11.37
C ILE A 40 -1.35 15.87 -11.44
N LEU A 41 -2.03 16.04 -10.29
CA LEU A 41 -3.50 16.14 -10.24
C LEU A 41 -4.06 17.30 -11.07
N PRO A 42 -3.47 18.51 -11.10
CA PRO A 42 -3.95 19.59 -11.97
C PRO A 42 -3.99 19.19 -13.45
N LYS A 43 -2.97 18.45 -13.92
CA LYS A 43 -2.91 17.95 -15.29
C LYS A 43 -3.96 16.87 -15.54
N MET A 44 -4.11 15.90 -14.63
CA MET A 44 -5.13 14.85 -14.71
C MET A 44 -6.54 15.44 -14.71
N LYS A 45 -6.79 16.46 -13.87
CA LYS A 45 -8.06 17.19 -13.81
C LYS A 45 -8.38 17.86 -15.16
N LYS A 46 -7.41 18.56 -15.77
CA LYS A 46 -7.57 19.18 -17.08
C LYS A 46 -7.87 18.15 -18.18
N GLN A 47 -7.24 16.99 -18.12
CA GLN A 47 -7.45 15.89 -19.07
C GLN A 47 -8.72 15.08 -18.80
N LYS A 48 -9.39 15.29 -17.66
CA LYS A 48 -10.52 14.49 -17.16
C LYS A 48 -10.23 12.98 -17.19
N LYS A 49 -8.99 12.63 -16.94
CA LYS A 49 -8.51 11.23 -16.96
C LYS A 49 -7.28 11.07 -16.07
N GLY A 50 -7.31 10.06 -15.21
CA GLY A 50 -6.16 9.70 -14.40
C GLY A 50 -6.40 8.44 -13.60
N LYS A 51 -5.34 7.71 -13.29
CA LYS A 51 -5.37 6.57 -12.39
C LYS A 51 -4.21 6.66 -11.41
N VAL A 52 -4.53 6.57 -10.14
CA VAL A 52 -3.56 6.59 -9.02
C VAL A 52 -3.74 5.32 -8.22
N LEU A 53 -2.66 4.54 -8.10
CA LEU A 53 -2.65 3.31 -7.32
C LEU A 53 -1.69 3.46 -6.14
N PHE A 54 -2.19 3.16 -4.96
CA PHE A 54 -1.45 3.12 -3.70
C PHE A 54 -1.11 1.67 -3.36
N ILE A 55 0.15 1.37 -3.11
CA ILE A 55 0.50 0.08 -2.54
C ILE A 55 0.37 0.17 -1.03
N LEU A 56 -0.71 -0.40 -0.53
CA LEU A 56 -1.04 -0.51 0.88
C LEU A 56 -0.46 -1.82 1.46
N SER A 57 -1.21 -2.53 2.28
CA SER A 57 -0.83 -3.84 2.84
C SER A 57 -2.04 -4.53 3.43
N SER A 58 -2.05 -5.84 3.49
CA SER A 58 -3.05 -6.68 4.18
C SER A 58 -3.25 -6.28 5.66
N VAL A 59 -2.27 -5.61 6.27
CA VAL A 59 -2.38 -5.06 7.64
C VAL A 59 -3.55 -4.07 7.80
N THR A 60 -4.11 -3.56 6.71
CA THR A 60 -5.30 -2.68 6.75
C THR A 60 -6.64 -3.43 6.80
N PHE A 61 -6.62 -4.76 6.79
CA PHE A 61 -7.82 -5.61 6.83
C PHE A 61 -7.92 -6.48 8.09
N SER A 62 -6.79 -6.76 8.73
CA SER A 62 -6.74 -7.67 9.87
C SER A 62 -5.95 -7.07 11.04
N THR A 63 -5.85 -7.81 12.15
CA THR A 63 -4.97 -7.43 13.25
C THR A 63 -3.52 -7.41 12.76
N PRO A 64 -2.83 -6.26 12.83
CA PRO A 64 -1.48 -6.15 12.31
C PRO A 64 -0.47 -6.98 13.13
N PRO A 65 0.65 -7.38 12.53
CA PRO A 65 1.76 -8.00 13.26
C PRO A 65 2.28 -7.07 14.37
N LYS A 66 2.76 -7.69 15.46
CA LYS A 66 3.40 -6.95 16.54
C LYS A 66 4.66 -6.23 16.05
N PHE A 67 4.96 -5.09 16.64
CA PHE A 67 6.22 -4.35 16.46
C PHE A 67 6.35 -3.55 15.13
N TRP A 68 5.28 -3.39 14.36
CA TRP A 68 5.26 -2.70 13.07
C TRP A 68 4.47 -1.37 13.11
N THR A 69 4.44 -0.70 14.26
CA THR A 69 3.52 0.44 14.49
C THR A 69 3.71 1.59 13.51
N GLU A 70 4.95 1.98 13.17
CA GLU A 70 5.24 3.06 12.22
C GLU A 70 4.76 2.71 10.80
N TYR A 71 5.01 1.47 10.37
CA TYR A 71 4.58 0.99 9.07
C TYR A 71 3.06 0.93 8.95
N VAL A 72 2.41 0.30 9.93
CA VAL A 72 0.95 0.15 9.97
C VAL A 72 0.26 1.51 9.99
N SER A 73 0.72 2.44 10.83
CA SER A 73 0.17 3.79 10.90
C SER A 73 0.21 4.49 9.54
N MET A 74 1.31 4.35 8.79
CA MET A 74 1.43 4.97 7.47
C MET A 74 0.53 4.30 6.43
N LYS A 75 0.32 2.99 6.48
CA LYS A 75 -0.61 2.30 5.57
C LYS A 75 -2.06 2.76 5.79
N TYR A 76 -2.48 2.97 7.03
CA TYR A 76 -3.78 3.56 7.33
C TYR A 76 -3.88 5.04 6.94
N ALA A 77 -2.82 5.82 7.12
CA ALA A 77 -2.78 7.21 6.65
C ALA A 77 -2.94 7.30 5.12
N LEU A 78 -2.25 6.43 4.36
CA LEU A 78 -2.40 6.34 2.90
C LEU A 78 -3.82 5.91 2.48
N LEU A 79 -4.45 4.99 3.21
CA LEU A 79 -5.84 4.60 2.96
C LEU A 79 -6.81 5.76 3.20
N GLY A 80 -6.58 6.55 4.24
CA GLY A 80 -7.34 7.78 4.51
C GLY A 80 -7.19 8.81 3.38
N LEU A 81 -5.95 9.03 2.93
CA LEU A 81 -5.65 9.92 1.80
C LEU A 81 -6.35 9.47 0.51
N LEU A 82 -6.29 8.17 0.19
CA LEU A 82 -6.99 7.59 -0.96
C LEU A 82 -8.47 7.94 -0.93
N LYS A 83 -9.16 7.66 0.18
CA LYS A 83 -10.60 7.92 0.33
C LYS A 83 -10.95 9.40 0.19
N SER A 84 -10.14 10.29 0.74
CA SER A 84 -10.32 11.73 0.61
C SER A 84 -10.18 12.21 -0.83
N LEU A 85 -9.18 11.69 -1.55
CA LEU A 85 -8.94 12.05 -2.95
C LEU A 85 -10.04 11.54 -3.89
N VAL A 86 -10.65 10.39 -3.62
CA VAL A 86 -11.83 9.92 -4.37
C VAL A 86 -12.98 10.92 -4.24
N SER A 87 -13.26 11.39 -3.02
CA SER A 87 -14.31 12.37 -2.76
C SER A 87 -14.04 13.70 -3.47
N GLU A 88 -12.78 14.15 -3.48
CA GLU A 88 -12.42 15.47 -4.00
C GLU A 88 -12.23 15.48 -5.53
N TYR A 89 -11.73 14.38 -6.12
CA TYR A 89 -11.31 14.35 -7.53
C TYR A 89 -12.09 13.38 -8.41
N GLY A 90 -13.01 12.59 -7.85
CA GLY A 90 -13.78 11.59 -8.61
C GLY A 90 -14.59 12.19 -9.75
N GLU A 91 -15.20 13.36 -9.55
CA GLU A 91 -15.97 14.07 -10.57
C GLU A 91 -15.15 14.44 -11.83
N TYR A 92 -13.83 14.52 -11.69
CA TYR A 92 -12.92 14.81 -12.81
C TYR A 92 -12.46 13.57 -13.58
N GLY A 93 -13.05 12.41 -13.33
CA GLY A 93 -12.67 11.16 -14.00
C GLY A 93 -11.32 10.61 -13.56
N ILE A 94 -10.84 10.99 -12.37
CA ILE A 94 -9.62 10.46 -11.78
C ILE A 94 -9.97 9.34 -10.82
N GLN A 95 -9.35 8.18 -11.01
CA GLN A 95 -9.56 6.99 -10.18
C GLN A 95 -8.42 6.82 -9.18
N PHE A 96 -8.78 6.51 -7.95
CA PHE A 96 -7.85 6.22 -6.86
C PHE A 96 -8.18 4.87 -6.26
N ASN A 97 -7.22 3.93 -6.31
CA ASN A 97 -7.39 2.60 -5.72
C ASN A 97 -6.16 2.21 -4.91
N GLY A 98 -6.37 1.35 -3.94
CA GLY A 98 -5.34 0.72 -3.15
C GLY A 98 -5.21 -0.76 -3.49
N ILE A 99 -4.00 -1.28 -3.41
CA ILE A 99 -3.71 -2.71 -3.47
C ILE A 99 -3.03 -3.07 -2.15
N SER A 100 -3.59 -4.03 -1.45
CA SER A 100 -3.13 -4.51 -0.16
C SER A 100 -2.65 -5.95 -0.27
N PRO A 101 -1.40 -6.17 -0.69
CA PRO A 101 -0.85 -7.51 -0.73
C PRO A 101 -0.54 -8.04 0.67
N SER A 102 -0.50 -9.36 0.81
CA SER A 102 0.16 -10.04 1.90
C SER A 102 1.68 -9.86 1.82
N MET A 103 2.43 -10.64 2.59
CA MET A 103 3.90 -10.57 2.58
C MET A 103 4.45 -10.91 1.19
N ILE A 104 5.26 -10.00 0.64
CA ILE A 104 5.94 -10.17 -0.65
C ILE A 104 7.41 -10.41 -0.37
N ASP A 105 8.02 -11.39 -1.01
CA ASP A 105 9.49 -11.54 -0.94
C ASP A 105 10.17 -10.40 -1.71
N SER A 106 10.61 -9.40 -0.95
CA SER A 106 11.17 -8.16 -1.47
C SER A 106 12.19 -7.56 -0.52
N LYS A 107 13.00 -6.64 -1.02
CA LYS A 107 14.02 -5.92 -0.24
C LYS A 107 13.47 -5.17 1.00
N LEU A 108 12.18 -4.92 1.04
CA LEU A 108 11.50 -4.32 2.20
C LEU A 108 11.65 -5.19 3.46
N LEU A 109 11.78 -6.49 3.26
CA LEU A 109 11.83 -7.52 4.31
C LEU A 109 13.23 -8.13 4.50
N ASP A 110 14.27 -7.55 3.92
CA ASP A 110 15.64 -8.10 4.02
C ASP A 110 16.14 -8.17 5.47
N ASP A 111 15.71 -7.22 6.31
CA ASP A 111 16.11 -7.15 7.71
C ASP A 111 15.25 -8.03 8.65
N LEU A 112 14.25 -8.75 8.10
CA LEU A 112 13.47 -9.71 8.87
C LEU A 112 14.21 -11.04 9.02
N ASP A 113 14.07 -11.62 10.21
CA ASP A 113 14.57 -12.98 10.46
C ASP A 113 13.97 -13.95 9.41
N PRO A 114 14.80 -14.78 8.74
CA PRO A 114 14.32 -15.79 7.79
C PRO A 114 13.22 -16.71 8.35
N ILE A 115 13.27 -17.00 9.66
CA ILE A 115 12.25 -17.78 10.37
C ILE A 115 10.88 -17.12 10.27
N VAL A 116 10.80 -15.78 10.38
CA VAL A 116 9.54 -15.04 10.27
C VAL A 116 8.94 -15.19 8.88
N LYS A 117 9.77 -15.15 7.83
CA LYS A 117 9.32 -15.37 6.45
C LYS A 117 8.78 -16.78 6.25
N GLU A 118 9.48 -17.78 6.79
CA GLU A 118 9.06 -19.19 6.65
C GLU A 118 7.77 -19.46 7.42
N LEU A 119 7.65 -19.00 8.65
CA LEU A 119 6.41 -19.11 9.43
C LEU A 119 5.23 -18.42 8.72
N SER A 120 5.48 -17.27 8.07
CA SER A 120 4.43 -16.60 7.30
C SER A 120 3.97 -17.43 6.09
N LYS A 121 4.88 -18.10 5.39
CA LYS A 121 4.52 -19.02 4.30
C LYS A 121 3.70 -20.20 4.79
N GLU A 122 4.15 -20.83 5.88
CA GLU A 122 3.46 -21.98 6.46
C GLU A 122 2.07 -21.64 6.99
N ALA A 123 1.92 -20.46 7.61
CA ALA A 123 0.65 -19.98 8.13
C ALA A 123 -0.32 -19.54 7.02
N HIS A 124 0.21 -19.14 5.85
CA HIS A 124 -0.61 -18.63 4.74
C HIS A 124 -1.52 -19.73 4.18
N PRO A 125 -2.82 -19.45 3.88
CA PRO A 125 -3.75 -20.43 3.32
C PRO A 125 -3.23 -21.13 2.05
N LEU A 126 -2.53 -20.37 1.19
CA LEU A 126 -1.96 -20.89 -0.06
C LEU A 126 -0.54 -21.47 0.09
N LYS A 127 -0.01 -21.59 1.34
CA LYS A 127 1.32 -22.14 1.63
C LYS A 127 2.46 -21.47 0.84
N GLY A 128 2.36 -20.15 0.64
CA GLY A 128 3.34 -19.38 -0.12
C GLY A 128 3.22 -17.89 0.13
N LEU A 129 4.14 -17.13 -0.43
CA LEU A 129 4.07 -15.66 -0.46
C LEU A 129 3.60 -15.21 -1.84
N ILE A 130 2.90 -14.10 -1.88
CA ILE A 130 2.51 -13.51 -3.17
C ILE A 130 3.76 -13.10 -3.96
N THR A 131 3.75 -13.41 -5.24
CA THR A 131 4.86 -13.09 -6.13
C THR A 131 4.75 -11.67 -6.68
N LYS A 132 5.89 -11.10 -7.04
CA LYS A 132 5.92 -9.80 -7.74
C LYS A 132 5.13 -9.82 -9.05
N ARG A 133 5.12 -10.97 -9.74
CA ARG A 133 4.39 -11.15 -10.99
C ARG A 133 2.88 -11.03 -10.78
N GLU A 134 2.31 -11.69 -9.78
CA GLU A 134 0.87 -11.62 -9.47
C GLU A 134 0.43 -10.19 -9.15
N ILE A 135 1.28 -9.42 -8.45
CA ILE A 135 1.00 -8.00 -8.17
C ILE A 135 1.02 -7.18 -9.47
N VAL A 136 2.00 -7.40 -10.34
CA VAL A 136 2.12 -6.69 -11.62
C VAL A 136 0.93 -6.99 -12.53
N GLU A 137 0.50 -8.24 -12.63
CA GLU A 137 -0.67 -8.64 -13.40
C GLU A 137 -1.95 -7.96 -12.90
N PHE A 138 -2.12 -7.83 -11.58
CA PHE A 138 -3.25 -7.12 -11.01
C PHE A 138 -3.17 -5.59 -11.21
N ILE A 139 -1.98 -5.01 -11.13
CA ILE A 139 -1.75 -3.60 -11.46
C ILE A 139 -2.10 -3.33 -12.92
N ASP A 140 -1.67 -4.20 -13.84
CA ASP A 140 -1.97 -4.07 -15.27
C ASP A 140 -3.49 -4.08 -15.51
N PHE A 141 -4.21 -5.01 -14.90
CA PHE A 141 -5.68 -5.02 -14.92
C PHE A 141 -6.28 -3.69 -14.47
N LEU A 142 -5.82 -3.14 -13.35
CA LEU A 142 -6.36 -1.86 -12.85
C LEU A 142 -6.02 -0.67 -13.75
N ILE A 143 -4.86 -0.70 -14.43
CA ILE A 143 -4.44 0.38 -15.32
C ILE A 143 -5.20 0.30 -16.65
N THR A 144 -5.41 -0.89 -17.19
CA THR A 144 -6.03 -1.11 -18.51
C THR A 144 -7.56 -1.11 -18.47
N ASN A 145 -8.16 -1.43 -17.32
CA ASN A 145 -9.61 -1.48 -17.18
C ASN A 145 -10.26 -0.11 -17.36
N ASP A 146 -11.30 -0.01 -18.19
CA ASP A 146 -11.98 1.25 -18.52
C ASP A 146 -13.25 1.53 -17.68
N SER A 147 -13.57 0.70 -16.69
CA SER A 147 -14.73 0.93 -15.82
C SER A 147 -14.56 2.20 -15.00
N LYS A 148 -15.46 3.17 -15.18
CA LYS A 148 -15.45 4.44 -14.42
C LYS A 148 -15.77 4.25 -12.93
N PHE A 149 -16.45 3.17 -12.57
CA PHE A 149 -16.81 2.84 -11.19
C PHE A 149 -15.72 2.08 -10.43
N LEU A 150 -14.59 1.78 -11.09
CA LEU A 150 -13.45 1.13 -10.46
C LEU A 150 -12.58 2.17 -9.75
N THR A 151 -13.09 2.73 -8.67
CA THR A 151 -12.41 3.73 -7.84
C THR A 151 -12.84 3.63 -6.38
N GLY A 152 -12.01 4.08 -5.45
CA GLY A 152 -12.28 4.08 -4.00
C GLY A 152 -12.04 2.73 -3.31
N ASN A 153 -11.57 1.74 -4.05
CA ASN A 153 -11.39 0.39 -3.53
C ASN A 153 -10.00 0.24 -2.87
N ASN A 154 -9.96 -0.56 -1.82
CA ASN A 154 -8.74 -1.15 -1.31
C ASN A 154 -8.82 -2.66 -1.59
N PHE A 155 -8.12 -3.14 -2.60
CA PHE A 155 -8.15 -4.54 -3.01
C PHE A 155 -7.26 -5.37 -2.11
N ASN A 156 -7.88 -6.31 -1.40
CA ASN A 156 -7.17 -7.29 -0.59
C ASN A 156 -6.56 -8.38 -1.49
N LEU A 157 -5.24 -8.34 -1.65
CA LEU A 157 -4.50 -9.32 -2.45
C LEU A 157 -3.67 -10.22 -1.51
N SER A 158 -4.37 -10.84 -0.56
CA SER A 158 -3.76 -11.62 0.52
C SER A 158 -3.97 -13.14 0.42
N GLY A 159 -4.60 -13.64 -0.65
CA GLY A 159 -4.83 -15.08 -0.80
C GLY A 159 -5.63 -15.71 0.34
N GLY A 160 -6.49 -14.94 1.02
CA GLY A 160 -7.28 -15.40 2.16
C GLY A 160 -6.59 -15.30 3.53
N GLU A 161 -5.36 -14.77 3.60
CA GLU A 161 -4.66 -14.55 4.88
C GLU A 161 -5.40 -13.54 5.78
N SER A 162 -6.04 -12.55 5.18
CA SER A 162 -6.81 -11.53 5.89
C SER A 162 -8.17 -11.36 5.22
N ILE A 163 -9.20 -11.75 5.94
CA ILE A 163 -10.61 -11.68 5.55
C ILE A 163 -11.42 -10.99 6.64
#